data_e63453b55157d99593471b7292d42007
#
_entry.id   e63453b55157d99593471b7292d42007
#
_cell.length_a   1.000
_cell.length_b   1.000
_cell.length_c   1.000
_cell.angle_alpha   90.00
_cell.angle_beta   90.00
_cell.angle_gamma   90.00
#
_symmetry.space_group_name_H-M   'P 1'
#
loop_
_entity.id
_entity.type
_entity.pdbx_description
1 polymer ?
#
loop_
_entity_poly.entity_id
_entity_poly.type
_entity_poly.pdbx_seq_one_letter_code
_entity_poly.pdbx_strand_id
1 'polypeptide(L)'
;SEMCIRDRLYHENRRGIKAGYAKFETFPIWNIPLNHPVNLAYEAATADLGDVNMIDPWHLEAYGQTTVNYNRDVEIFPVLKATFEKIYGTCPYQSPTDMGVNMAGNCIVDDDAVCTAAKEEILRRYFTACCNALRGKECSDEIYKLELLLGQAGLNTDDRACAAAATRTAANTGTPCAAIELENGDLITGKTTELLGCASAMLLNALKHLGGIPDETLLISPQVIRPIQALKTRHLGSHNPRLHTDEVLIALSMCAVTDPNAALALEQLGNCLLYTSDA
;
A
#
# COMPACT_ATOMS: atom_id res chain seq x y z
N SER A 1 0.79 21.20 12.54
CA SER A 1 -0.13 21.79 11.54
C SER A 1 -1.40 22.40 12.15
N GLU A 2 -1.97 21.85 13.19
CA GLU A 2 -3.17 22.42 13.86
C GLU A 2 -2.95 23.81 14.46
N MET A 3 -1.76 24.12 14.92
CA MET A 3 -1.41 25.45 15.44
C MET A 3 -1.53 26.52 14.34
N CYS A 4 -1.09 26.21 13.11
CA CYS A 4 -1.19 27.11 11.97
C CYS A 4 -2.64 27.40 11.56
N ILE A 5 -3.54 26.41 11.71
CA ILE A 5 -4.98 26.57 11.40
C ILE A 5 -5.64 27.52 12.38
N ARG A 6 -5.39 27.34 13.67
CA ARG A 6 -5.94 28.23 14.74
C ARG A 6 -5.47 29.67 14.59
N ASP A 7 -4.19 29.86 14.31
CA ASP A 7 -3.62 31.19 14.05
C ASP A 7 -4.28 31.84 12.83
N ARG A 8 -4.48 31.08 11.76
CA ARG A 8 -5.11 31.60 10.55
C ARG A 8 -6.57 32.00 10.78
N LEU A 9 -7.36 31.16 11.46
CA LEU A 9 -8.74 31.50 11.83
C LEU A 9 -8.81 32.77 12.68
N TYR A 10 -7.92 32.93 13.65
CA TYR A 10 -7.83 34.14 14.49
C TYR A 10 -7.50 35.39 13.65
N HIS A 11 -6.50 35.29 12.78
CA HIS A 11 -6.09 36.45 11.96
C HIS A 11 -7.15 36.83 10.93
N GLU A 12 -7.83 35.89 10.31
CA GLU A 12 -8.93 36.16 9.39
C GLU A 12 -10.11 36.82 10.12
N ASN A 13 -10.45 36.35 11.32
CA ASN A 13 -11.49 36.98 12.14
C ASN A 13 -11.15 38.40 12.48
N ARG A 14 -9.87 38.70 12.83
CA ARG A 14 -9.41 40.09 13.09
C ARG A 14 -9.50 40.99 11.88
N ARG A 15 -9.53 40.46 10.68
CA ARG A 15 -9.77 41.18 9.41
C ARG A 15 -11.24 41.31 9.08
N GLY A 16 -12.14 40.83 9.92
CA GLY A 16 -13.60 40.79 9.69
C GLY A 16 -14.05 39.71 8.72
N ILE A 17 -13.19 38.72 8.41
CA ILE A 17 -13.51 37.63 7.51
C ILE A 17 -13.99 36.43 8.36
N LYS A 18 -15.20 35.93 8.07
CA LYS A 18 -15.71 34.68 8.64
C LYS A 18 -15.09 33.49 7.90
N ALA A 19 -14.03 32.93 8.44
CA ALA A 19 -13.40 31.73 7.91
C ALA A 19 -13.96 30.48 8.60
N GLY A 20 -14.09 29.40 7.84
CA GLY A 20 -14.44 28.07 8.34
C GLY A 20 -13.24 27.15 8.41
N TYR A 21 -13.44 25.95 8.96
CA TYR A 21 -12.49 24.85 8.96
C TYR A 21 -13.06 23.68 8.18
N ALA A 22 -12.26 23.13 7.29
CA ALA A 22 -12.59 21.88 6.61
C ALA A 22 -11.45 20.89 6.79
N LYS A 23 -11.77 19.63 7.03
CA LYS A 23 -10.80 18.53 7.01
C LYS A 23 -10.36 18.30 5.56
N PHE A 24 -9.07 18.13 5.36
CA PHE A 24 -8.49 17.82 4.07
C PHE A 24 -7.44 16.70 4.23
N GLU A 25 -7.88 15.61 4.80
CA GLU A 25 -7.07 14.42 5.06
C GLU A 25 -7.81 13.19 4.54
N THR A 26 -7.09 12.11 4.32
CA THR A 26 -7.69 10.80 4.06
C THR A 26 -8.37 10.32 5.34
N PHE A 27 -9.64 10.04 5.30
CA PHE A 27 -10.44 9.56 6.42
C PHE A 27 -11.51 8.57 5.93
N PRO A 28 -12.07 7.73 6.83
CA PRO A 28 -13.02 6.68 6.45
C PRO A 28 -14.22 7.25 5.72
N ILE A 29 -14.86 6.43 4.91
CA ILE A 29 -16.08 6.81 4.21
C ILE A 29 -17.23 6.90 5.22
N TRP A 30 -17.84 8.07 5.29
CA TRP A 30 -18.77 8.46 6.36
C TRP A 30 -20.08 7.67 6.38
N ASN A 31 -20.60 7.27 5.21
CA ASN A 31 -21.94 6.73 5.00
C ASN A 31 -21.97 5.23 4.69
N ILE A 32 -20.85 4.51 4.83
CA ILE A 32 -20.83 3.04 4.78
C ILE A 32 -20.52 2.47 6.18
N PRO A 33 -20.87 1.20 6.45
CA PRO A 33 -20.66 0.59 7.76
C PRO A 33 -19.21 0.67 8.26
N LEU A 34 -19.05 0.75 9.58
CA LEU A 34 -17.75 0.80 10.24
C LEU A 34 -16.86 -0.39 9.86
N ASN A 35 -17.46 -1.58 9.78
CA ASN A 35 -16.78 -2.84 9.46
C ASN A 35 -16.77 -3.15 7.95
N HIS A 36 -17.17 -2.20 7.11
CA HIS A 36 -17.07 -2.39 5.67
C HIS A 36 -15.60 -2.51 5.25
N PRO A 37 -15.21 -3.47 4.37
CA PRO A 37 -13.81 -3.69 3.99
C PRO A 37 -13.07 -2.42 3.58
N VAL A 38 -13.72 -1.52 2.86
CA VAL A 38 -13.14 -0.22 2.46
C VAL A 38 -12.79 0.64 3.68
N ASN A 39 -13.66 0.72 4.69
CA ASN A 39 -13.37 1.46 5.92
C ASN A 39 -12.28 0.79 6.76
N LEU A 40 -12.22 -0.55 6.78
CA LEU A 40 -11.10 -1.27 7.39
C LEU A 40 -9.77 -1.00 6.67
N ALA A 41 -9.78 -0.87 5.33
CA ALA A 41 -8.60 -0.49 4.56
C ALA A 41 -8.14 0.95 4.85
N TYR A 42 -9.06 1.90 5.05
CA TYR A 42 -8.72 3.25 5.51
C TYR A 42 -8.06 3.21 6.90
N GLU A 43 -8.57 2.39 7.82
CA GLU A 43 -7.97 2.21 9.15
C GLU A 43 -6.59 1.53 9.05
N ALA A 44 -6.42 0.57 8.14
CA ALA A 44 -5.13 -0.04 7.86
C ALA A 44 -4.11 0.96 7.28
N ALA A 45 -4.59 1.97 6.54
CA ALA A 45 -3.73 3.00 5.95
C ALA A 45 -3.09 3.93 6.99
N THR A 46 -3.66 4.01 8.19
CA THR A 46 -3.20 4.85 9.31
C THR A 46 -2.87 4.01 10.54
N ALA A 47 -2.56 2.73 10.35
CA ALA A 47 -2.25 1.81 11.44
C ALA A 47 -1.03 2.25 12.26
N ASP A 48 -0.03 2.84 11.61
CA ASP A 48 1.17 3.42 12.21
C ASP A 48 0.89 4.67 13.07
N LEU A 49 -0.23 5.36 12.82
CA LEU A 49 -0.68 6.53 13.58
C LEU A 49 -1.59 6.17 14.76
N GLY A 50 -2.00 4.91 14.86
CA GLY A 50 -2.93 4.43 15.89
C GLY A 50 -4.37 4.92 15.70
N ASP A 51 -4.73 5.38 14.51
CA ASP A 51 -6.10 5.78 14.20
C ASP A 51 -7.04 4.57 14.23
N VAL A 52 -8.24 4.76 14.77
CA VAL A 52 -9.31 3.76 14.86
C VAL A 52 -10.59 4.35 14.31
N ASN A 53 -11.25 3.62 13.44
CA ASN A 53 -12.58 3.99 12.98
C ASN A 53 -13.59 3.89 14.12
N MET A 54 -14.41 4.93 14.28
CA MET A 54 -15.47 4.94 15.28
C MET A 54 -16.71 5.68 14.76
N ILE A 55 -17.82 5.40 15.40
CA ILE A 55 -19.04 6.18 15.18
C ILE A 55 -18.84 7.57 15.81
N ASP A 56 -19.17 8.62 15.06
CA ASP A 56 -19.12 10.00 15.54
C ASP A 56 -20.28 10.24 16.55
N PRO A 57 -20.01 10.32 17.86
CA PRO A 57 -21.03 10.48 18.86
C PRO A 57 -21.65 11.88 18.85
N TRP A 58 -20.89 12.88 18.41
CA TRP A 58 -21.37 14.26 18.30
C TRP A 58 -22.37 14.41 17.17
N HIS A 59 -22.14 13.73 16.05
CA HIS A 59 -23.07 13.74 14.92
C HIS A 59 -24.35 12.97 15.24
N LEU A 60 -24.18 11.83 15.91
CA LEU A 60 -25.32 11.04 16.37
C LEU A 60 -26.20 11.83 17.35
N GLU A 61 -25.60 12.54 18.30
CA GLU A 61 -26.33 13.37 19.29
C GLU A 61 -27.03 14.55 18.61
N ALA A 62 -26.34 15.26 17.69
CA ALA A 62 -26.88 16.46 17.07
C ALA A 62 -27.97 16.16 16.01
N TYR A 63 -27.84 15.07 15.26
CA TYR A 63 -28.66 14.81 14.07
C TYR A 63 -29.40 13.47 14.07
N GLY A 64 -29.13 12.58 15.04
CA GLY A 64 -29.68 11.23 15.08
C GLY A 64 -29.18 10.32 13.95
N GLN A 65 -28.06 10.67 13.29
CA GLN A 65 -27.49 9.95 12.17
C GLN A 65 -26.15 9.33 12.55
N THR A 66 -25.96 8.08 12.16
CA THR A 66 -24.70 7.35 12.36
C THR A 66 -23.73 7.67 11.24
N THR A 67 -22.53 8.13 11.60
CA THR A 67 -21.45 8.42 10.66
C THR A 67 -20.14 7.87 11.18
N VAL A 68 -19.20 7.58 10.29
CA VAL A 68 -17.88 7.03 10.62
C VAL A 68 -16.81 8.12 10.55
N ASN A 69 -15.99 8.19 11.59
CA ASN A 69 -14.84 9.10 11.68
C ASN A 69 -13.67 8.40 12.36
N TYR A 70 -12.48 8.98 12.35
CA TYR A 70 -11.38 8.54 13.20
C TYR A 70 -11.57 9.00 14.65
N ASN A 71 -11.11 8.19 15.61
CA ASN A 71 -11.09 8.52 17.03
C ASN A 71 -10.42 9.89 17.28
N ARG A 72 -9.31 10.18 16.61
CA ARG A 72 -8.57 11.44 16.73
C ARG A 72 -9.43 12.66 16.42
N ASP A 73 -10.24 12.62 15.38
CA ASP A 73 -11.15 13.72 15.02
C ASP A 73 -12.24 13.91 16.07
N VAL A 74 -12.78 12.81 16.59
CA VAL A 74 -13.81 12.83 17.63
C VAL A 74 -13.27 13.39 18.94
N GLU A 75 -12.07 12.99 19.33
CA GLU A 75 -11.42 13.42 20.59
C GLU A 75 -11.01 14.88 20.56
N ILE A 76 -10.54 15.41 19.42
CA ILE A 76 -10.10 16.80 19.29
C ILE A 76 -11.27 17.78 19.11
N PHE A 77 -12.45 17.32 18.73
CA PHE A 77 -13.58 18.18 18.40
C PHE A 77 -13.97 19.16 19.54
N PRO A 78 -14.02 18.79 20.83
CA PRO A 78 -14.33 19.72 21.92
C PRO A 78 -13.36 20.91 21.97
N VAL A 79 -12.08 20.67 21.68
CA VAL A 79 -11.05 21.71 21.66
C VAL A 79 -11.25 22.65 20.48
N LEU A 80 -11.57 22.12 19.30
CA LEU A 80 -11.90 22.90 18.13
C LEU A 80 -13.17 23.73 18.34
N LYS A 81 -14.22 23.15 18.91
CA LYS A 81 -15.47 23.84 19.25
C LYS A 81 -15.22 25.02 20.18
N ALA A 82 -14.51 24.80 21.29
CA ALA A 82 -14.15 25.86 22.23
C ALA A 82 -13.27 26.96 21.57
N THR A 83 -12.44 26.60 20.61
CA THR A 83 -11.62 27.56 19.86
C THR A 83 -12.49 28.46 18.97
N PHE A 84 -13.45 27.89 18.23
CA PHE A 84 -14.40 28.66 17.44
C PHE A 84 -15.25 29.57 18.32
N GLU A 85 -15.75 29.10 19.44
CA GLU A 85 -16.55 29.90 20.38
C GLU A 85 -15.76 31.10 20.90
N LYS A 86 -14.45 30.92 21.20
CA LYS A 86 -13.59 32.03 21.64
C LYS A 86 -13.28 33.04 20.52
N ILE A 87 -13.14 32.59 19.29
CA ILE A 87 -12.77 33.46 18.15
C ILE A 87 -14.01 34.17 17.60
N TYR A 88 -15.12 33.44 17.42
CA TYR A 88 -16.29 33.93 16.70
C TYR A 88 -17.53 34.15 17.59
N GLY A 89 -17.47 33.77 18.89
CA GLY A 89 -18.60 33.79 19.80
C GLY A 89 -19.54 32.58 19.67
N THR A 90 -19.46 31.83 18.60
CA THR A 90 -20.26 30.62 18.32
C THR A 90 -19.46 29.64 17.48
N CYS A 91 -19.74 28.34 17.62
CA CYS A 91 -19.20 27.33 16.72
C CYS A 91 -20.24 26.97 15.64
N PRO A 92 -19.90 27.04 14.36
CA PRO A 92 -20.82 26.68 13.27
C PRO A 92 -20.98 25.16 13.09
N TYR A 93 -20.13 24.34 13.73
CA TYR A 93 -20.09 22.90 13.62
C TYR A 93 -20.65 22.25 14.88
N GLN A 94 -21.48 21.22 14.71
CA GLN A 94 -22.00 20.42 15.83
C GLN A 94 -21.20 19.12 16.03
N SER A 95 -20.46 18.71 14.98
CA SER A 95 -19.69 17.46 14.97
C SER A 95 -18.42 17.55 14.11
N PRO A 96 -17.44 16.64 14.27
CA PRO A 96 -16.35 16.48 13.33
C PRO A 96 -16.82 16.19 11.89
N THR A 97 -17.94 15.48 11.73
CA THR A 97 -18.54 15.18 10.43
C THR A 97 -18.95 16.45 9.67
N ASP A 98 -19.40 17.49 10.37
CA ASP A 98 -19.74 18.80 9.75
C ASP A 98 -18.52 19.51 9.16
N MET A 99 -17.32 19.18 9.61
CA MET A 99 -16.06 19.78 9.15
C MET A 99 -15.54 19.16 7.87
N GLY A 100 -16.16 18.11 7.38
CA GLY A 100 -15.84 17.41 6.14
C GLY A 100 -15.97 15.90 6.27
N VAL A 101 -16.39 15.29 5.18
CA VAL A 101 -16.63 13.85 5.06
C VAL A 101 -15.98 13.31 3.79
N ASN A 102 -15.58 12.05 3.83
CA ASN A 102 -15.18 11.32 2.64
C ASN A 102 -16.44 10.83 1.92
N MET A 103 -16.78 11.47 0.82
CA MET A 103 -17.98 11.18 0.04
C MET A 103 -17.76 10.11 -1.04
N ALA A 104 -16.61 9.46 -1.09
CA ALA A 104 -16.28 8.45 -2.11
C ALA A 104 -17.28 7.28 -2.12
N GLY A 105 -17.94 7.00 -1.00
CA GLY A 105 -19.01 5.99 -0.93
C GLY A 105 -20.18 6.23 -1.88
N ASN A 106 -20.44 7.48 -2.24
CA ASN A 106 -21.49 7.81 -3.21
C ASN A 106 -21.09 7.46 -4.66
N CYS A 107 -19.82 7.16 -4.90
CA CYS A 107 -19.28 6.80 -6.22
C CYS A 107 -19.04 5.28 -6.35
N ILE A 108 -19.34 4.49 -5.32
CA ILE A 108 -19.23 3.03 -5.39
C ILE A 108 -20.36 2.52 -6.30
N VAL A 109 -19.99 1.95 -7.43
CA VAL A 109 -20.90 1.36 -8.43
C VAL A 109 -20.82 -0.18 -8.42
N ASP A 110 -19.77 -0.75 -7.88
CA ASP A 110 -19.53 -2.19 -7.73
C ASP A 110 -18.92 -2.43 -6.35
N ASP A 111 -19.75 -2.86 -5.41
CA ASP A 111 -19.35 -3.06 -4.02
C ASP A 111 -18.44 -4.27 -3.84
N ASP A 112 -18.64 -5.33 -4.62
CA ASP A 112 -17.81 -6.53 -4.57
C ASP A 112 -16.39 -6.23 -5.05
N ALA A 113 -16.25 -5.43 -6.10
CA ALA A 113 -14.95 -5.03 -6.63
C ALA A 113 -14.16 -4.18 -5.61
N VAL A 114 -14.80 -3.17 -4.99
CA VAL A 114 -14.11 -2.33 -4.01
C VAL A 114 -13.83 -3.07 -2.70
N CYS A 115 -14.69 -4.01 -2.30
CA CYS A 115 -14.44 -4.88 -1.15
C CYS A 115 -13.25 -5.80 -1.38
N THR A 116 -13.12 -6.37 -2.58
CA THR A 116 -11.98 -7.21 -2.97
C THR A 116 -10.69 -6.40 -2.95
N ALA A 117 -10.65 -5.24 -3.59
CA ALA A 117 -9.49 -4.36 -3.59
C ALA A 117 -9.10 -3.89 -2.18
N ALA A 118 -10.07 -3.59 -1.32
CA ALA A 118 -9.84 -3.20 0.06
C ALA A 118 -9.20 -4.34 0.89
N LYS A 119 -9.66 -5.56 0.70
CA LYS A 119 -9.09 -6.76 1.35
C LYS A 119 -7.65 -7.00 0.92
N GLU A 120 -7.37 -6.88 -0.38
CA GLU A 120 -6.00 -6.98 -0.92
C GLU A 120 -5.08 -5.89 -0.35
N GLU A 121 -5.58 -4.67 -0.18
CA GLU A 121 -4.79 -3.57 0.40
C GLU A 121 -4.46 -3.83 1.88
N ILE A 122 -5.38 -4.36 2.69
CA ILE A 122 -5.11 -4.73 4.08
C ILE A 122 -4.00 -5.79 4.13
N LEU A 123 -4.10 -6.83 3.31
CA LEU A 123 -3.08 -7.88 3.20
C LEU A 123 -1.73 -7.31 2.76
N ARG A 124 -1.71 -6.44 1.75
CA ARG A 124 -0.48 -5.80 1.26
C ARG A 124 0.22 -5.02 2.37
N ARG A 125 -0.53 -4.23 3.15
CA ARG A 125 0.02 -3.46 4.28
C ARG A 125 0.58 -4.35 5.37
N TYR A 126 -0.12 -5.42 5.72
CA TYR A 126 0.38 -6.40 6.69
C TYR A 126 1.74 -6.98 6.27
N PHE A 127 1.85 -7.47 5.03
CA PHE A 127 3.12 -8.00 4.53
C PHE A 127 4.22 -6.93 4.47
N THR A 128 3.87 -5.69 4.14
CA THR A 128 4.82 -4.57 4.13
C THR A 128 5.34 -4.28 5.54
N ALA A 129 4.47 -4.23 6.55
CA ALA A 129 4.86 -4.04 7.94
C ALA A 129 5.76 -5.17 8.44
N CYS A 130 5.43 -6.43 8.14
CA CYS A 130 6.28 -7.60 8.45
C CYS A 130 7.67 -7.49 7.79
N CYS A 131 7.74 -7.09 6.53
CA CYS A 131 9.01 -6.87 5.83
C CYS A 131 9.83 -5.74 6.46
N ASN A 132 9.19 -4.67 6.89
CA ASN A 132 9.84 -3.55 7.59
C ASN A 132 10.39 -3.99 8.94
N ALA A 133 9.67 -4.79 9.71
CA ALA A 133 10.12 -5.36 10.98
C ALA A 133 11.36 -6.26 10.77
N LEU A 134 11.37 -7.10 9.73
CA LEU A 134 12.53 -7.92 9.37
C LEU A 134 13.76 -7.08 8.97
N ARG A 135 13.56 -5.85 8.51
CA ARG A 135 14.61 -4.88 8.21
C ARG A 135 15.05 -4.07 9.43
N GLY A 136 14.52 -4.38 10.61
CA GLY A 136 14.88 -3.73 11.88
C GLY A 136 14.13 -2.43 12.17
N LYS A 137 13.03 -2.13 11.46
CA LYS A 137 12.14 -1.02 11.83
C LYS A 137 11.23 -1.44 12.98
N GLU A 138 10.91 -0.51 13.87
CA GLU A 138 9.92 -0.71 14.93
C GLU A 138 8.52 -0.65 14.31
N CYS A 139 7.86 -1.80 14.18
CA CYS A 139 6.53 -1.94 13.57
C CYS A 139 5.61 -2.88 14.36
N SER A 140 5.91 -3.16 15.63
CA SER A 140 5.16 -4.12 16.44
C SER A 140 3.69 -3.74 16.60
N ASP A 141 3.43 -2.46 16.91
CA ASP A 141 2.07 -1.94 17.12
C ASP A 141 1.28 -1.89 15.80
N GLU A 142 1.96 -1.52 14.70
CA GLU A 142 1.37 -1.52 13.36
C GLU A 142 0.98 -2.95 12.94
N ILE A 143 1.86 -3.92 13.12
CA ILE A 143 1.60 -5.34 12.80
C ILE A 143 0.41 -5.85 13.62
N TYR A 144 0.42 -5.62 14.94
CA TYR A 144 -0.67 -6.04 15.80
C TYR A 144 -2.02 -5.43 15.38
N LYS A 145 -2.03 -4.14 15.02
CA LYS A 145 -3.23 -3.46 14.52
C LYS A 145 -3.72 -4.10 13.22
N LEU A 146 -2.81 -4.37 12.29
CA LEU A 146 -3.16 -4.99 11.01
C LEU A 146 -3.66 -6.43 11.17
N GLU A 147 -3.15 -7.20 12.14
CA GLU A 147 -3.67 -8.53 12.48
C GLU A 147 -5.12 -8.47 12.98
N LEU A 148 -5.45 -7.47 13.81
CA LEU A 148 -6.83 -7.25 14.25
C LEU A 148 -7.75 -6.92 13.06
N LEU A 149 -7.29 -6.08 12.13
CA LEU A 149 -8.06 -5.71 10.93
C LEU A 149 -8.23 -6.90 9.97
N LEU A 150 -7.20 -7.75 9.80
CA LEU A 150 -7.34 -9.01 9.06
C LEU A 150 -8.45 -9.89 9.66
N GLY A 151 -8.45 -10.06 10.99
CA GLY A 151 -9.49 -10.80 11.69
C GLY A 151 -10.89 -10.20 11.48
N GLN A 152 -11.04 -8.88 11.54
CA GLN A 152 -12.31 -8.19 11.30
C GLN A 152 -12.79 -8.32 9.85
N ALA A 153 -11.86 -8.31 8.88
CA ALA A 153 -12.16 -8.49 7.46
C ALA A 153 -12.38 -9.96 7.07
N GLY A 154 -12.18 -10.90 8.01
CA GLY A 154 -12.27 -12.36 7.76
C GLY A 154 -11.17 -12.88 6.84
N LEU A 155 -9.96 -12.29 6.91
CA LEU A 155 -8.83 -12.60 6.05
C LEU A 155 -7.77 -13.43 6.77
N ASN A 156 -7.08 -14.25 5.98
CA ASN A 156 -5.87 -14.97 6.36
C ASN A 156 -4.70 -14.53 5.47
N THR A 157 -3.48 -14.75 5.92
CA THR A 157 -2.28 -14.46 5.13
C THR A 157 -2.22 -15.24 3.81
N ASP A 158 -2.82 -16.42 3.77
CA ASP A 158 -2.86 -17.29 2.57
C ASP A 158 -3.87 -16.81 1.52
N ASP A 159 -4.76 -15.87 1.87
CA ASP A 159 -5.70 -15.26 0.93
C ASP A 159 -4.98 -14.37 -0.10
N ARG A 160 -3.72 -13.96 0.19
CA ARG A 160 -2.88 -13.35 -0.81
C ARG A 160 -2.24 -14.41 -1.69
N ALA A 161 -2.82 -14.63 -2.87
CA ALA A 161 -2.46 -15.72 -3.79
C ALA A 161 -0.96 -15.76 -4.12
N CYS A 162 -0.33 -14.61 -4.37
CA CYS A 162 1.10 -14.54 -4.64
C CYS A 162 1.95 -14.92 -3.42
N ALA A 163 1.54 -14.56 -2.19
CA ALA A 163 2.25 -14.93 -0.97
C ALA A 163 2.17 -16.45 -0.72
N ALA A 164 0.98 -17.03 -0.88
CA ALA A 164 0.77 -18.47 -0.79
C ALA A 164 1.58 -19.24 -1.85
N ALA A 165 1.64 -18.75 -3.10
CA ALA A 165 2.43 -19.34 -4.16
C ALA A 165 3.94 -19.28 -3.87
N ALA A 166 4.45 -18.14 -3.40
CA ALA A 166 5.84 -17.96 -3.02
C ALA A 166 6.23 -18.89 -1.87
N THR A 167 5.41 -18.97 -0.82
CA THR A 167 5.64 -19.84 0.36
C THR A 167 5.66 -21.31 -0.04
N ARG A 168 4.71 -21.76 -0.85
CA ARG A 168 4.64 -23.13 -1.35
C ARG A 168 5.86 -23.50 -2.21
N THR A 169 6.28 -22.58 -3.10
CA THR A 169 7.46 -22.78 -3.93
C THR A 169 8.75 -22.80 -3.09
N ALA A 170 8.84 -21.95 -2.07
CA ALA A 170 9.97 -21.96 -1.14
C ALA A 170 10.06 -23.27 -0.35
N ALA A 171 8.93 -23.79 0.15
CA ALA A 171 8.89 -25.07 0.83
C ALA A 171 9.34 -26.23 -0.07
N ASN A 172 8.96 -26.24 -1.34
CA ASN A 172 9.31 -27.27 -2.31
C ASN A 172 10.77 -27.20 -2.77
N THR A 173 11.35 -25.99 -2.82
CA THR A 173 12.72 -25.79 -3.37
C THR A 173 13.80 -25.63 -2.32
N GLY A 174 13.43 -25.41 -1.05
CA GLY A 174 14.33 -25.14 0.06
C GLY A 174 15.10 -23.82 -0.07
N THR A 175 14.64 -22.91 -0.96
CA THR A 175 15.29 -21.62 -1.20
C THR A 175 14.26 -20.48 -1.15
N PRO A 176 14.67 -19.24 -0.83
CA PRO A 176 13.77 -18.10 -0.89
C PRO A 176 13.16 -17.94 -2.29
N CYS A 177 11.84 -17.74 -2.33
CA CYS A 177 11.05 -17.56 -3.55
C CYS A 177 10.27 -16.26 -3.52
N ALA A 178 9.92 -15.77 -4.70
CA ALA A 178 9.01 -14.66 -4.90
C ALA A 178 7.92 -15.09 -5.88
N ALA A 179 6.76 -14.45 -5.84
CA ALA A 179 5.69 -14.63 -6.80
C ALA A 179 5.06 -13.28 -7.16
N ILE A 180 4.52 -13.23 -8.36
CA ILE A 180 3.72 -12.12 -8.86
C ILE A 180 2.43 -12.68 -9.44
N GLU A 181 1.33 -11.99 -9.22
CA GLU A 181 0.05 -12.22 -9.85
C GLU A 181 -0.10 -11.25 -11.02
N LEU A 182 -0.36 -11.77 -12.20
CA LEU A 182 -0.58 -11.00 -13.41
C LEU A 182 -2.06 -10.60 -13.51
N GLU A 183 -2.38 -9.64 -14.38
CA GLU A 183 -3.74 -9.12 -14.57
C GLU A 183 -4.77 -10.21 -14.94
N ASN A 184 -4.35 -11.25 -15.63
CA ASN A 184 -5.18 -12.41 -15.97
C ASN A 184 -5.34 -13.44 -14.84
N GLY A 185 -4.76 -13.19 -13.66
CA GLY A 185 -4.77 -14.09 -12.51
C GLY A 185 -3.68 -15.17 -12.53
N ASP A 186 -2.80 -15.20 -13.52
CA ASP A 186 -1.69 -16.15 -13.57
C ASP A 186 -0.65 -15.83 -12.48
N LEU A 187 -0.24 -16.86 -11.74
CA LEU A 187 0.75 -16.77 -10.67
C LEU A 187 2.12 -17.22 -11.20
N ILE A 188 3.03 -16.28 -11.34
CA ILE A 188 4.39 -16.56 -11.79
C ILE A 188 5.34 -16.53 -10.61
N THR A 189 6.14 -17.58 -10.45
CA THR A 189 7.11 -17.70 -9.36
C THR A 189 8.54 -17.62 -9.84
N GLY A 190 9.43 -17.23 -8.92
CA GLY A 190 10.88 -17.27 -9.12
C GLY A 190 11.60 -17.69 -7.85
N LYS A 191 12.62 -18.52 -7.97
CA LYS A 191 13.46 -18.96 -6.85
C LYS A 191 14.82 -18.32 -6.89
N THR A 192 15.42 -18.18 -5.71
CA THR A 192 16.82 -17.76 -5.59
C THR A 192 17.76 -18.81 -6.19
N THR A 193 18.70 -18.36 -7.00
CA THR A 193 19.77 -19.15 -7.60
C THR A 193 21.14 -18.59 -7.24
N GLU A 194 22.21 -19.17 -7.75
CA GLU A 194 23.56 -18.60 -7.61
C GLU A 194 23.72 -17.29 -8.38
N LEU A 195 22.96 -17.08 -9.43
CA LEU A 195 23.06 -15.92 -10.33
C LEU A 195 22.10 -14.81 -9.95
N LEU A 196 20.86 -15.15 -9.55
CA LEU A 196 19.73 -14.22 -9.42
C LEU A 196 19.08 -14.35 -8.04
N GLY A 197 18.62 -13.21 -7.48
CA GLY A 197 17.66 -13.19 -6.39
C GLY A 197 16.27 -13.66 -6.85
N CYS A 198 15.44 -14.10 -5.92
CA CYS A 198 14.10 -14.63 -6.25
C CYS A 198 13.21 -13.61 -6.98
N ALA A 199 13.22 -12.34 -6.58
CA ALA A 199 12.46 -11.29 -7.25
C ALA A 199 12.90 -11.08 -8.71
N SER A 200 14.21 -11.11 -8.96
CA SER A 200 14.78 -11.02 -10.31
C SER A 200 14.40 -12.22 -11.18
N ALA A 201 14.46 -13.42 -10.61
CA ALA A 201 14.07 -14.64 -11.31
C ALA A 201 12.56 -14.64 -11.63
N MET A 202 11.73 -14.24 -10.66
CA MET A 202 10.28 -14.08 -10.84
C MET A 202 9.97 -13.08 -11.97
N LEU A 203 10.61 -11.90 -11.95
CA LEU A 203 10.39 -10.88 -12.98
C LEU A 203 10.74 -11.41 -14.38
N LEU A 204 11.91 -12.04 -14.55
CA LEU A 204 12.29 -12.62 -15.86
C LEU A 204 11.31 -13.72 -16.31
N ASN A 205 10.80 -14.54 -15.39
CA ASN A 205 9.80 -15.54 -15.69
C ASN A 205 8.46 -14.89 -16.10
N ALA A 206 8.05 -13.82 -15.42
CA ALA A 206 6.83 -13.08 -15.77
C ALA A 206 6.96 -12.45 -17.17
N LEU A 207 8.10 -11.82 -17.49
CA LEU A 207 8.35 -11.26 -18.82
C LEU A 207 8.35 -12.32 -19.91
N LYS A 208 8.92 -13.52 -19.65
CA LYS A 208 8.84 -14.64 -20.59
C LYS A 208 7.40 -15.11 -20.80
N HIS A 209 6.66 -15.27 -19.73
CA HIS A 209 5.25 -15.69 -19.79
C HIS A 209 4.42 -14.71 -20.63
N LEU A 210 4.51 -13.41 -20.35
CA LEU A 210 3.81 -12.37 -21.08
C LEU A 210 4.23 -12.27 -22.56
N GLY A 211 5.51 -12.53 -22.86
CA GLY A 211 6.04 -12.53 -24.23
C GLY A 211 5.84 -13.85 -25.00
N GLY A 212 5.24 -14.88 -24.36
CA GLY A 212 5.12 -16.21 -24.98
C GLY A 212 6.48 -16.88 -25.26
N ILE A 213 7.52 -16.53 -24.50
CA ILE A 213 8.88 -17.03 -24.65
C ILE A 213 9.02 -18.34 -23.84
N PRO A 214 9.58 -19.41 -24.43
CA PRO A 214 9.76 -20.69 -23.74
C PRO A 214 10.59 -20.55 -22.45
N ASP A 215 10.22 -21.32 -21.43
CA ASP A 215 10.85 -21.25 -20.10
C ASP A 215 12.34 -21.57 -20.08
N GLU A 216 12.80 -22.46 -20.97
CA GLU A 216 14.20 -22.81 -21.15
C GLU A 216 15.04 -21.71 -21.80
N THR A 217 14.45 -20.69 -22.38
CA THR A 217 15.15 -19.58 -23.03
C THR A 217 15.83 -18.70 -21.97
N LEU A 218 17.14 -18.52 -22.10
CA LEU A 218 17.93 -17.63 -21.24
C LEU A 218 17.90 -16.21 -21.83
N LEU A 219 17.14 -15.30 -21.23
CA LEU A 219 17.11 -13.88 -21.62
C LEU A 219 18.43 -13.15 -21.37
N ILE A 220 19.15 -13.59 -20.32
CA ILE A 220 20.46 -13.06 -19.96
C ILE A 220 21.39 -14.26 -19.74
N SER A 221 22.45 -14.36 -20.53
CA SER A 221 23.37 -15.48 -20.40
C SER A 221 24.23 -15.38 -19.12
N PRO A 222 24.68 -16.51 -18.55
CA PRO A 222 25.62 -16.50 -17.42
C PRO A 222 26.92 -15.73 -17.70
N GLN A 223 27.34 -15.65 -18.97
CA GLN A 223 28.51 -14.88 -19.38
C GLN A 223 28.34 -13.38 -19.20
N VAL A 224 27.10 -12.86 -19.27
CA VAL A 224 26.77 -11.45 -18.96
C VAL A 224 26.62 -11.25 -17.46
N ILE A 225 26.03 -12.19 -16.74
CA ILE A 225 25.75 -12.06 -15.31
C ILE A 225 27.04 -12.10 -14.46
N ARG A 226 27.95 -13.03 -14.72
CA ARG A 226 29.16 -13.23 -13.92
C ARG A 226 30.07 -12.00 -13.84
N PRO A 227 30.34 -11.24 -14.89
CA PRO A 227 31.10 -9.99 -14.79
C PRO A 227 30.45 -8.96 -13.89
N ILE A 228 29.10 -8.85 -13.93
CA ILE A 228 28.34 -7.93 -13.08
C ILE A 228 28.47 -8.36 -11.61
N GLN A 229 28.37 -9.65 -11.30
CA GLN A 229 28.62 -10.20 -9.97
C GLN A 229 30.02 -9.87 -9.47
N ALA A 230 31.03 -10.01 -10.35
CA ALA A 230 32.42 -9.69 -10.01
C ALA A 230 32.61 -8.19 -9.73
N LEU A 231 32.06 -7.33 -10.55
CA LEU A 231 32.05 -5.87 -10.33
C LEU A 231 31.42 -5.53 -8.97
N LYS A 232 30.23 -6.05 -8.72
CA LYS A 232 29.45 -5.82 -7.52
C LYS A 232 30.19 -6.23 -6.23
N THR A 233 30.78 -7.41 -6.23
CA THR A 233 31.44 -7.95 -5.02
C THR A 233 32.87 -7.46 -4.83
N ARG A 234 33.62 -7.29 -5.90
CA ARG A 234 35.07 -6.94 -5.81
C ARG A 234 35.29 -5.43 -5.73
N HIS A 235 34.43 -4.62 -6.35
CA HIS A 235 34.69 -3.20 -6.51
C HIS A 235 33.63 -2.31 -5.84
N LEU A 236 32.36 -2.76 -5.74
CA LEU A 236 31.27 -1.97 -5.16
C LEU A 236 30.95 -2.36 -3.71
N GLY A 237 31.70 -3.29 -3.11
CA GLY A 237 31.59 -3.64 -1.69
C GLY A 237 30.31 -4.43 -1.31
N SER A 238 29.57 -4.95 -2.27
CA SER A 238 28.40 -5.78 -1.98
C SER A 238 28.82 -7.17 -1.49
N HIS A 239 28.19 -7.66 -0.42
CA HIS A 239 28.39 -9.04 0.05
C HIS A 239 27.48 -10.05 -0.67
N ASN A 240 26.47 -9.60 -1.39
CA ASN A 240 25.54 -10.45 -2.13
C ASN A 240 25.89 -10.49 -3.63
N PRO A 241 26.37 -11.61 -4.17
CA PRO A 241 26.74 -11.72 -5.58
C PRO A 241 25.52 -11.76 -6.52
N ARG A 242 24.34 -12.17 -6.02
CA ARG A 242 23.14 -12.33 -6.84
C ARG A 242 22.67 -10.98 -7.38
N LEU A 243 22.24 -10.96 -8.64
CA LEU A 243 21.69 -9.77 -9.24
C LEU A 243 20.31 -9.47 -8.66
N HIS A 244 20.09 -8.20 -8.29
CA HIS A 244 18.82 -7.63 -7.92
C HIS A 244 18.04 -7.19 -9.17
N THR A 245 16.79 -6.78 -8.99
CA THR A 245 15.85 -6.49 -10.06
C THR A 245 16.34 -5.38 -10.99
N ASP A 246 16.88 -4.30 -10.45
CA ASP A 246 17.46 -3.18 -11.19
C ASP A 246 18.68 -3.60 -12.03
N GLU A 247 19.59 -4.38 -11.43
CA GLU A 247 20.76 -4.92 -12.13
C GLU A 247 20.38 -5.86 -13.28
N VAL A 248 19.33 -6.66 -13.06
CA VAL A 248 18.79 -7.58 -14.08
C VAL A 248 18.13 -6.80 -15.23
N LEU A 249 17.39 -5.73 -14.94
CA LEU A 249 16.78 -4.91 -15.99
C LEU A 249 17.82 -4.18 -16.84
N ILE A 250 18.91 -3.70 -16.23
CA ILE A 250 20.04 -3.12 -16.96
C ILE A 250 20.68 -4.18 -17.86
N ALA A 251 20.96 -5.37 -17.34
CA ALA A 251 21.55 -6.46 -18.11
C ALA A 251 20.62 -6.91 -19.26
N LEU A 252 19.32 -7.01 -19.02
CA LEU A 252 18.31 -7.34 -20.02
C LEU A 252 18.27 -6.29 -21.13
N SER A 253 18.28 -5.01 -20.80
CA SER A 253 18.28 -3.92 -21.78
C SER A 253 19.49 -3.96 -22.70
N MET A 254 20.66 -4.35 -22.16
CA MET A 254 21.87 -4.55 -22.97
C MET A 254 21.76 -5.77 -23.88
N CYS A 255 21.21 -6.89 -23.39
CA CYS A 255 20.98 -8.08 -24.19
C CYS A 255 19.95 -7.83 -25.32
N ALA A 256 18.93 -7.02 -25.05
CA ALA A 256 17.88 -6.68 -26.01
C ALA A 256 18.39 -6.01 -27.30
N VAL A 257 19.59 -5.44 -27.29
CA VAL A 257 20.22 -4.85 -28.49
C VAL A 257 20.53 -5.91 -29.54
N THR A 258 20.79 -7.15 -29.15
CA THR A 258 21.26 -8.21 -30.07
C THR A 258 20.41 -9.48 -30.03
N ASP A 259 19.61 -9.68 -28.98
CA ASP A 259 18.75 -10.85 -28.79
C ASP A 259 17.29 -10.48 -28.92
N PRO A 260 16.59 -10.99 -29.92
CA PRO A 260 15.16 -10.73 -30.15
C PRO A 260 14.27 -11.17 -29.00
N ASN A 261 14.58 -12.27 -28.27
CA ASN A 261 13.82 -12.73 -27.13
C ASN A 261 13.99 -11.80 -25.93
N ALA A 262 15.20 -11.28 -25.70
CA ALA A 262 15.46 -10.28 -24.68
C ALA A 262 14.73 -8.97 -25.01
N ALA A 263 14.68 -8.55 -26.27
CA ALA A 263 13.93 -7.38 -26.71
C ALA A 263 12.43 -7.57 -26.49
N LEU A 264 11.86 -8.70 -26.94
CA LEU A 264 10.45 -9.04 -26.73
C LEU A 264 10.07 -9.07 -25.24
N ALA A 265 10.92 -9.67 -24.41
CA ALA A 265 10.72 -9.68 -22.95
C ALA A 265 10.71 -8.27 -22.36
N LEU A 266 11.65 -7.40 -22.77
CA LEU A 266 11.74 -6.04 -22.26
C LEU A 266 10.49 -5.20 -22.64
N GLU A 267 9.91 -5.42 -23.81
CA GLU A 267 8.66 -4.77 -24.23
C GLU A 267 7.48 -5.13 -23.31
N GLN A 268 7.51 -6.31 -22.68
CA GLN A 268 6.46 -6.73 -21.74
C GLN A 268 6.55 -6.04 -20.36
N LEU A 269 7.59 -5.28 -20.10
CA LEU A 269 7.78 -4.66 -18.79
C LEU A 269 6.61 -3.74 -18.41
N GLY A 270 6.06 -2.99 -19.37
CA GLY A 270 4.88 -2.16 -19.16
C GLY A 270 3.65 -2.94 -18.71
N ASN A 271 3.46 -4.16 -19.25
CA ASN A 271 2.36 -5.04 -18.89
C ASN A 271 2.53 -5.71 -17.51
N CYS A 272 3.78 -5.78 -17.03
CA CYS A 272 4.11 -6.36 -15.71
C CYS A 272 4.02 -5.32 -14.57
N LEU A 273 4.19 -4.02 -14.86
CA LEU A 273 4.31 -2.95 -13.86
C LEU A 273 2.99 -2.25 -13.53
N LEU A 274 1.87 -2.63 -14.13
CA LEU A 274 0.57 -1.97 -13.97
C LEU A 274 0.05 -1.96 -12.52
N TYR A 275 0.62 -2.72 -11.60
CA TYR A 275 0.21 -2.80 -10.19
C TYR A 275 1.33 -2.54 -9.16
N THR A 276 2.44 -1.96 -9.57
CA THR A 276 3.51 -1.51 -8.65
C THR A 276 3.54 0.00 -8.47
N SER A 277 2.40 0.66 -8.47
CA SER A 277 2.36 2.07 -8.11
C SER A 277 2.46 2.21 -6.59
N ASP A 278 3.68 2.21 -6.08
CA ASP A 278 3.99 2.95 -4.88
C ASP A 278 4.03 4.43 -5.28
N ALA A 279 2.90 5.10 -5.06
CA ALA A 279 2.85 6.54 -5.11
C ALA A 279 3.30 7.09 -3.75
#